data_4d2c85ef0029f7dfd3c091385fd91682
#
_entry.id   4d2c85ef0029f7dfd3c091385fd91682
#
_cell.length_a   1.000
_cell.length_b   1.000
_cell.length_c   1.000
_cell.angle_alpha   90.00
_cell.angle_beta   90.00
_cell.angle_gamma   90.00
#
_symmetry.space_group_name_H-M   'P 1'
#
loop_
_entity.id
_entity.type
_entity.pdbx_description
1 polymer ?
#
loop_
_entity_poly.entity_id
_entity_poly.type
_entity_poly.pdbx_seq_one_letter_code
_entity_poly.pdbx_strand_id
1 'polypeptide(L)'
;MKILHVTPHLGGGVGKAHAAIAAAMPKDVHQTFLLLEAPRDRRHADALAAGGATVAVAETLDDVARQAAEADIVQFEFWNHPRLFECLARTGFPVLRSVFWSHISGLFRPLIPPRLVAAADRFVFTTDASLALPGLGAARVAVVNSGFGFAAPPRAQRDTPRIAYLGTVDPVKMHPGFFDAIDALEDDCQVSIWGAPSIHALKAALGMRHARRIGLFGETDRPQDALTQADIFFYPLQPEHYGTAENALVEAMSIGLVPVVLDNPAEATIVRHGETGLVARAIEDCPALLRTLMTDKALRERLSANAAAHIAATRTPARSADAFVALWRGLLAQAPQRPDFAAAVGATPADWFLATQGATWSPPLVPDLTAAKGTLTHFQHVFDGDASLERLRAAS
;
A
#
# COMPACT_ATOMS: atom_id res chain seq x y z
N MET A 1 14.21 -16.30 -17.34
CA MET A 1 13.42 -16.64 -16.13
C MET A 1 12.01 -16.15 -16.34
N LYS A 2 11.01 -17.03 -16.15
CA LYS A 2 9.58 -16.73 -16.34
C LYS A 2 8.92 -16.52 -14.98
N ILE A 3 8.37 -15.33 -14.74
CA ILE A 3 7.66 -14.98 -13.52
C ILE A 3 6.18 -14.77 -13.85
N LEU A 4 5.32 -15.52 -13.19
CA LEU A 4 3.87 -15.31 -13.23
C LEU A 4 3.45 -14.49 -12.00
N HIS A 5 2.93 -13.30 -12.20
CA HIS A 5 2.28 -12.51 -11.16
C HIS A 5 0.78 -12.79 -11.18
N VAL A 6 0.25 -13.35 -10.11
CA VAL A 6 -1.20 -13.55 -9.91
C VAL A 6 -1.71 -12.44 -9.02
N THR A 7 -2.58 -11.60 -9.54
CA THR A 7 -3.09 -10.41 -8.84
C THR A 7 -4.59 -10.24 -9.07
N PRO A 8 -5.36 -9.81 -8.08
CA PRO A 8 -6.77 -9.47 -8.33
C PRO A 8 -6.93 -8.46 -9.47
N HIS A 9 -6.21 -7.37 -9.42
CA HIS A 9 -6.19 -6.32 -10.45
C HIS A 9 -4.91 -5.47 -10.32
N LEU A 10 -4.65 -4.59 -11.30
CA LEU A 10 -3.52 -3.64 -11.33
C LEU A 10 -3.94 -2.19 -11.04
N GLY A 11 -4.97 -1.98 -10.23
CA GLY A 11 -5.40 -0.64 -9.83
C GLY A 11 -4.56 -0.06 -8.69
N GLY A 12 -4.56 1.28 -8.57
CA GLY A 12 -3.96 2.00 -7.46
C GLY A 12 -2.46 1.80 -7.27
N GLY A 13 -2.02 1.76 -6.01
CA GLY A 13 -0.60 1.67 -5.64
C GLY A 13 0.09 0.40 -6.10
N VAL A 14 -0.62 -0.74 -6.13
CA VAL A 14 -0.06 -2.02 -6.56
C VAL A 14 0.33 -1.99 -8.03
N GLY A 15 -0.59 -1.59 -8.91
CA GLY A 15 -0.30 -1.48 -10.34
C GLY A 15 0.80 -0.48 -10.64
N LYS A 16 0.83 0.65 -9.92
CA LYS A 16 1.90 1.65 -10.04
C LYS A 16 3.26 1.08 -9.65
N ALA A 17 3.32 0.30 -8.56
CA ALA A 17 4.55 -0.36 -8.12
C ALA A 17 5.07 -1.31 -9.20
N HIS A 18 4.22 -2.18 -9.71
CA HIS A 18 4.60 -3.13 -10.73
C HIS A 18 5.07 -2.46 -12.02
N ALA A 19 4.36 -1.42 -12.49
CA ALA A 19 4.77 -0.67 -13.68
C ALA A 19 6.16 -0.04 -13.51
N ALA A 20 6.46 0.55 -12.34
CA ALA A 20 7.74 1.14 -12.05
C ALA A 20 8.86 0.10 -11.95
N ILE A 21 8.63 -1.01 -11.23
CA ILE A 21 9.61 -2.07 -11.03
C ILE A 21 9.89 -2.82 -12.33
N ALA A 22 8.85 -3.13 -13.12
CA ALA A 22 8.98 -3.82 -14.39
C ALA A 22 9.83 -3.04 -15.40
N ALA A 23 9.74 -1.71 -15.41
CA ALA A 23 10.58 -0.86 -16.24
C ALA A 23 12.09 -0.95 -15.89
N ALA A 24 12.42 -1.39 -14.69
CA ALA A 24 13.80 -1.57 -14.22
C ALA A 24 14.25 -3.05 -14.25
N MET A 25 13.41 -3.99 -14.69
CA MET A 25 13.75 -5.41 -14.73
C MET A 25 14.80 -5.72 -15.81
N PRO A 26 15.70 -6.67 -15.55
CA PRO A 26 16.59 -7.22 -16.58
C PRO A 26 15.81 -7.86 -17.73
N LYS A 27 16.35 -7.78 -18.95
CA LYS A 27 15.70 -8.30 -20.17
C LYS A 27 15.52 -9.83 -20.19
N ASP A 28 16.29 -10.56 -19.39
CA ASP A 28 16.19 -12.02 -19.25
C ASP A 28 15.09 -12.48 -18.28
N VAL A 29 14.36 -11.52 -17.66
CA VAL A 29 13.20 -11.76 -16.81
C VAL A 29 11.92 -11.49 -17.61
N HIS A 30 11.18 -12.55 -17.91
CA HIS A 30 9.91 -12.46 -18.62
C HIS A 30 8.77 -12.47 -17.60
N GLN A 31 8.01 -11.38 -17.54
CA GLN A 31 6.91 -11.20 -16.60
C GLN A 31 5.56 -11.37 -17.29
N THR A 32 4.71 -12.18 -16.69
CA THR A 32 3.29 -12.31 -17.04
C THR A 32 2.45 -11.88 -15.85
N PHE A 33 1.56 -10.93 -16.03
CA PHE A 33 0.58 -10.48 -15.03
C PHE A 33 -0.77 -11.09 -15.36
N LEU A 34 -1.23 -12.03 -14.54
CA LEU A 34 -2.53 -12.67 -14.68
C LEU A 34 -3.50 -12.07 -13.67
N LEU A 35 -4.46 -11.34 -14.17
CA LEU A 35 -5.47 -10.65 -13.37
C LEU A 35 -6.64 -11.59 -13.08
N LEU A 36 -7.13 -11.60 -11.84
CA LEU A 36 -8.28 -12.43 -11.44
C LEU A 36 -9.62 -11.74 -11.73
N GLU A 37 -9.58 -10.44 -12.07
CA GLU A 37 -10.74 -9.68 -12.52
C GLU A 37 -10.34 -8.62 -13.56
N ALA A 38 -11.26 -8.23 -14.39
CA ALA A 38 -11.02 -7.20 -15.40
C ALA A 38 -10.64 -5.86 -14.74
N PRO A 39 -9.58 -5.18 -15.16
CA PRO A 39 -9.16 -3.92 -14.58
C PRO A 39 -10.16 -2.81 -14.92
N ARG A 40 -10.64 -2.08 -13.92
CA ARG A 40 -11.47 -0.88 -14.11
C ARG A 40 -10.66 0.28 -14.71
N ASP A 41 -9.38 0.35 -14.36
CA ASP A 41 -8.40 1.31 -14.85
C ASP A 41 -7.24 0.54 -15.47
N ARG A 42 -7.00 0.76 -16.76
CA ARG A 42 -6.02 0.02 -17.55
C ARG A 42 -4.63 0.68 -17.58
N ARG A 43 -4.47 1.90 -17.06
CA ARG A 43 -3.22 2.69 -17.23
C ARG A 43 -1.96 1.92 -16.84
N HIS A 44 -1.99 1.16 -15.73
CA HIS A 44 -0.84 0.40 -15.29
C HIS A 44 -0.69 -0.93 -16.05
N ALA A 45 -1.79 -1.56 -16.43
CA ALA A 45 -1.77 -2.73 -17.29
C ALA A 45 -1.19 -2.39 -18.68
N ASP A 46 -1.62 -1.26 -19.25
CA ASP A 46 -1.12 -0.79 -20.54
C ASP A 46 0.35 -0.36 -20.46
N ALA A 47 0.78 0.26 -19.37
CA ALA A 47 2.19 0.61 -19.11
C ALA A 47 3.08 -0.64 -19.02
N LEU A 48 2.63 -1.68 -18.32
CA LEU A 48 3.32 -2.97 -18.23
C LEU A 48 3.43 -3.64 -19.60
N ALA A 49 2.34 -3.68 -20.37
CA ALA A 49 2.34 -4.25 -21.71
C ALA A 49 3.27 -3.48 -22.66
N ALA A 50 3.25 -2.15 -22.61
CA ALA A 50 4.18 -1.30 -23.37
C ALA A 50 5.64 -1.52 -22.96
N GLY A 51 5.91 -1.90 -21.71
CA GLY A 51 7.22 -2.28 -21.19
C GLY A 51 7.67 -3.71 -21.55
N GLY A 52 6.84 -4.48 -22.28
CA GLY A 52 7.16 -5.83 -22.74
C GLY A 52 6.69 -6.95 -21.81
N ALA A 53 5.94 -6.65 -20.76
CA ALA A 53 5.28 -7.68 -19.95
C ALA A 53 4.01 -8.19 -20.66
N THR A 54 3.66 -9.45 -20.43
CA THR A 54 2.35 -9.98 -20.83
C THR A 54 1.34 -9.64 -19.75
N VAL A 55 0.16 -9.11 -20.16
CA VAL A 55 -0.94 -8.85 -19.22
C VAL A 55 -2.20 -9.55 -19.76
N ALA A 56 -2.79 -10.41 -18.96
CA ALA A 56 -3.99 -11.17 -19.31
C ALA A 56 -4.97 -11.22 -18.13
N VAL A 57 -6.23 -11.49 -18.41
CA VAL A 57 -7.26 -11.77 -17.40
C VAL A 57 -7.53 -13.27 -17.41
N ALA A 58 -7.54 -13.91 -16.26
CA ALA A 58 -7.93 -15.31 -16.15
C ALA A 58 -9.45 -15.43 -16.37
N GLU A 59 -9.85 -16.30 -17.26
CA GLU A 59 -11.28 -16.60 -17.46
C GLU A 59 -11.76 -17.63 -16.45
N THR A 60 -10.86 -18.55 -16.06
CA THR A 60 -11.14 -19.63 -15.14
C THR A 60 -9.96 -19.85 -14.17
N LEU A 61 -10.19 -20.56 -13.06
CA LEU A 61 -9.12 -20.99 -12.16
C LEU A 61 -8.18 -22.02 -12.80
N ASP A 62 -8.65 -22.77 -13.79
CA ASP A 62 -7.81 -23.69 -14.58
C ASP A 62 -6.80 -22.92 -15.44
N ASP A 63 -7.12 -21.71 -15.88
CA ASP A 63 -6.14 -20.86 -16.58
C ASP A 63 -5.00 -20.46 -15.64
N VAL A 64 -5.32 -20.18 -14.37
CA VAL A 64 -4.31 -19.88 -13.34
C VAL A 64 -3.40 -21.10 -13.14
N ALA A 65 -3.98 -22.30 -12.99
CA ALA A 65 -3.22 -23.54 -12.81
C ALA A 65 -2.32 -23.83 -14.00
N ARG A 66 -2.83 -23.67 -15.23
CA ARG A 66 -2.09 -23.89 -16.48
C ARG A 66 -0.90 -22.92 -16.58
N GLN A 67 -1.10 -21.63 -16.37
CA GLN A 67 -0.02 -20.65 -16.44
C GLN A 67 0.99 -20.83 -15.29
N ALA A 68 0.54 -21.25 -14.12
CA ALA A 68 1.42 -21.59 -12.99
C ALA A 68 2.35 -22.78 -13.32
N ALA A 69 1.89 -23.75 -14.12
CA ALA A 69 2.70 -24.87 -14.55
C ALA A 69 3.83 -24.49 -15.53
N GLU A 70 3.68 -23.38 -16.25
CA GLU A 70 4.66 -22.90 -17.24
C GLU A 70 5.67 -21.90 -16.67
N ALA A 71 5.44 -21.42 -15.44
CA ALA A 71 6.26 -20.42 -14.79
C ALA A 71 7.41 -21.06 -13.98
N ASP A 72 8.55 -20.40 -13.95
CA ASP A 72 9.65 -20.76 -13.05
C ASP A 72 9.31 -20.41 -11.60
N ILE A 73 8.60 -19.28 -11.41
CA ILE A 73 8.14 -18.73 -10.13
C ILE A 73 6.73 -18.17 -10.29
N VAL A 74 5.87 -18.45 -9.32
CA VAL A 74 4.54 -17.84 -9.21
C VAL A 74 4.54 -16.85 -8.04
N GLN A 75 4.36 -15.57 -8.33
CA GLN A 75 4.25 -14.52 -7.34
C GLN A 75 2.81 -14.08 -7.19
N PHE A 76 2.28 -14.18 -5.96
CA PHE A 76 0.94 -13.74 -5.60
C PHE A 76 1.01 -12.35 -4.98
N GLU A 77 0.22 -11.42 -5.52
CA GLU A 77 0.12 -10.06 -5.00
C GLU A 77 -0.92 -10.03 -3.89
N PHE A 78 -0.45 -10.04 -2.64
CA PHE A 78 -1.29 -10.25 -1.48
C PHE A 78 -1.81 -8.95 -0.87
N TRP A 79 -3.10 -8.82 -0.85
CA TRP A 79 -3.88 -7.99 0.07
C TRP A 79 -5.22 -8.67 0.29
N ASN A 80 -6.04 -8.17 1.23
CA ASN A 80 -7.31 -8.81 1.61
C ASN A 80 -8.37 -8.67 0.50
N HIS A 81 -8.20 -9.42 -0.62
CA HIS A 81 -9.10 -9.40 -1.76
C HIS A 81 -9.80 -10.74 -1.94
N PRO A 82 -11.17 -10.77 -1.98
CA PRO A 82 -11.95 -12.01 -2.05
C PRO A 82 -11.53 -12.93 -3.21
N ARG A 83 -11.28 -12.38 -4.41
CA ARG A 83 -10.86 -13.17 -5.58
C ARG A 83 -9.50 -13.84 -5.40
N LEU A 84 -8.57 -13.22 -4.65
CA LEU A 84 -7.30 -13.87 -4.35
C LEU A 84 -7.50 -15.09 -3.44
N PHE A 85 -8.33 -14.95 -2.40
CA PHE A 85 -8.64 -16.07 -1.51
C PHE A 85 -9.34 -17.20 -2.25
N GLU A 86 -10.29 -16.89 -3.14
CA GLU A 86 -10.93 -17.89 -4.01
C GLU A 86 -9.89 -18.61 -4.86
N CYS A 87 -8.99 -17.89 -5.49
CA CYS A 87 -7.90 -18.44 -6.27
C CYS A 87 -7.03 -19.39 -5.42
N LEU A 88 -6.57 -18.95 -4.26
CA LEU A 88 -5.73 -19.75 -3.36
C LEU A 88 -6.44 -21.01 -2.84
N ALA A 89 -7.74 -20.91 -2.54
CA ALA A 89 -8.51 -22.02 -1.97
C ALA A 89 -8.97 -23.06 -3.00
N ARG A 90 -9.27 -22.62 -4.23
CA ARG A 90 -9.98 -23.46 -5.21
C ARG A 90 -9.16 -23.86 -6.42
N THR A 91 -8.01 -23.20 -6.68
CA THR A 91 -7.14 -23.59 -7.79
C THR A 91 -6.39 -24.88 -7.49
N GLY A 92 -6.46 -25.85 -8.40
CA GLY A 92 -5.65 -27.05 -8.36
C GLY A 92 -4.20 -26.79 -8.76
N PHE A 93 -3.43 -26.10 -7.94
CA PHE A 93 -2.06 -25.71 -8.27
C PHE A 93 -1.17 -26.93 -8.56
N PRO A 94 -0.31 -26.83 -9.60
CA PRO A 94 0.74 -27.82 -9.84
C PRO A 94 1.84 -27.69 -8.76
N VAL A 95 2.92 -28.46 -8.89
CA VAL A 95 4.16 -28.16 -8.17
C VAL A 95 4.71 -26.81 -8.68
N LEU A 96 5.04 -25.92 -7.77
CA LEU A 96 5.53 -24.58 -8.13
C LEU A 96 6.48 -24.03 -7.06
N ARG A 97 7.10 -22.89 -7.33
CA ARG A 97 7.81 -22.05 -6.35
C ARG A 97 6.99 -20.80 -6.12
N SER A 98 6.55 -20.60 -4.89
CA SER A 98 5.62 -19.54 -4.51
C SER A 98 6.32 -18.37 -3.83
N VAL A 99 5.97 -17.17 -4.26
CA VAL A 99 6.31 -15.91 -3.59
C VAL A 99 5.02 -15.18 -3.31
N PHE A 100 4.83 -14.67 -2.10
CA PHE A 100 3.75 -13.73 -1.79
C PHE A 100 4.36 -12.36 -1.56
N TRP A 101 3.87 -11.34 -2.26
CA TRP A 101 4.25 -9.95 -1.99
C TRP A 101 3.09 -9.21 -1.35
N SER A 102 3.24 -8.86 -0.06
CA SER A 102 2.16 -8.26 0.72
C SER A 102 2.10 -6.75 0.54
N HIS A 103 0.92 -6.27 0.18
CA HIS A 103 0.57 -4.86 0.04
C HIS A 103 -0.23 -4.32 1.24
N ILE A 104 -0.23 -5.07 2.35
CA ILE A 104 -0.72 -4.66 3.66
C ILE A 104 0.37 -4.98 4.70
N SER A 105 0.42 -4.21 5.79
CA SER A 105 1.42 -4.44 6.84
C SER A 105 1.14 -5.71 7.64
N GLY A 106 -0.13 -6.05 7.84
CA GLY A 106 -0.59 -7.13 8.72
C GLY A 106 -0.49 -6.81 10.20
N LEU A 107 0.05 -5.65 10.57
CA LEU A 107 0.15 -5.19 11.98
C LEU A 107 -1.24 -4.86 12.54
N PHE A 108 -2.11 -4.32 11.70
CA PHE A 108 -3.50 -4.00 11.99
C PHE A 108 -4.40 -4.67 10.95
N ARG A 109 -5.71 -4.74 11.23
CA ARG A 109 -6.66 -5.36 10.30
C ARG A 109 -6.71 -4.62 8.96
N PRO A 110 -6.75 -5.38 7.85
CA PRO A 110 -6.76 -6.84 7.74
C PRO A 110 -5.39 -7.47 8.07
N LEU A 111 -5.40 -8.55 8.87
CA LEU A 111 -4.21 -9.28 9.26
C LEU A 111 -3.71 -10.19 8.14
N ILE A 112 -2.45 -10.60 8.21
CA ILE A 112 -1.88 -11.62 7.33
C ILE A 112 -2.05 -12.99 8.01
N PRO A 113 -2.70 -13.98 7.37
CA PRO A 113 -2.89 -15.29 7.96
C PRO A 113 -1.53 -16.00 8.17
N PRO A 114 -1.15 -16.37 9.41
CA PRO A 114 0.16 -16.99 9.67
C PRO A 114 0.35 -18.33 8.93
N ARG A 115 -0.74 -19.07 8.72
CA ARG A 115 -0.72 -20.32 7.94
C ARG A 115 -0.36 -20.08 6.47
N LEU A 116 -0.77 -18.94 5.90
CA LEU A 116 -0.42 -18.57 4.52
C LEU A 116 1.08 -18.23 4.42
N VAL A 117 1.61 -17.51 5.42
CA VAL A 117 3.07 -17.25 5.49
C VAL A 117 3.86 -18.56 5.57
N ALA A 118 3.38 -19.54 6.35
CA ALA A 118 4.02 -20.84 6.48
C ALA A 118 3.89 -21.71 5.22
N ALA A 119 2.83 -21.56 4.44
CA ALA A 119 2.60 -22.31 3.20
C ALA A 119 3.37 -21.77 2.00
N ALA A 120 3.85 -20.53 2.05
CA ALA A 120 4.64 -19.89 1.00
C ALA A 120 6.11 -20.34 1.05
N ASP A 121 6.78 -20.48 -0.11
CA ASP A 121 8.23 -20.65 -0.14
C ASP A 121 8.94 -19.36 0.30
N ARG A 122 8.41 -18.20 -0.10
CA ARG A 122 8.84 -16.87 0.38
C ARG A 122 7.63 -15.96 0.58
N PHE A 123 7.63 -15.23 1.70
CA PHE A 123 6.65 -14.19 1.98
C PHE A 123 7.39 -12.85 2.09
N VAL A 124 7.06 -11.93 1.19
CA VAL A 124 7.75 -10.65 1.03
C VAL A 124 6.85 -9.53 1.52
N PHE A 125 7.37 -8.69 2.39
CA PHE A 125 6.69 -7.49 2.88
C PHE A 125 7.15 -6.24 2.12
N THR A 126 6.31 -5.21 2.09
CA THR A 126 6.66 -3.90 1.52
C THR A 126 7.26 -2.94 2.54
N THR A 127 7.27 -3.30 3.83
CA THR A 127 7.85 -2.52 4.92
C THR A 127 8.55 -3.40 5.95
N ASP A 128 9.65 -2.89 6.50
CA ASP A 128 10.39 -3.54 7.60
C ASP A 128 9.53 -3.64 8.88
N ALA A 129 8.55 -2.75 9.06
CA ALA A 129 7.63 -2.79 10.20
C ALA A 129 6.90 -4.14 10.32
N SER A 130 6.60 -4.79 9.20
CA SER A 130 5.94 -6.10 9.18
C SER A 130 6.80 -7.24 9.75
N LEU A 131 8.11 -7.05 9.89
CA LEU A 131 8.99 -8.04 10.54
C LEU A 131 8.73 -8.19 12.05
N ALA A 132 7.99 -7.25 12.65
CA ALA A 132 7.53 -7.34 14.05
C ALA A 132 6.33 -8.30 14.23
N LEU A 133 5.76 -8.83 13.15
CA LEU A 133 4.66 -9.80 13.24
C LEU A 133 5.13 -11.07 13.96
N PRO A 134 4.32 -11.61 14.89
CA PRO A 134 4.68 -12.81 15.63
C PRO A 134 4.69 -14.06 14.75
N GLY A 135 5.57 -15.01 15.07
CA GLY A 135 5.58 -16.34 14.44
C GLY A 135 6.17 -16.39 13.01
N LEU A 136 6.83 -15.31 12.56
CA LEU A 136 7.52 -15.31 11.27
C LEU A 136 8.78 -16.20 11.33
N GLY A 137 8.87 -17.18 10.42
CA GLY A 137 10.10 -17.93 10.19
C GLY A 137 11.10 -17.08 9.39
N ALA A 138 12.17 -16.60 10.02
CA ALA A 138 13.14 -15.69 9.40
C ALA A 138 13.67 -16.14 8.03
N ALA A 139 13.82 -17.45 7.81
CA ALA A 139 14.29 -17.99 6.53
C ALA A 139 13.28 -17.86 5.37
N ARG A 140 12.01 -17.58 5.66
CA ARG A 140 10.94 -17.51 4.66
C ARG A 140 10.51 -16.09 4.33
N VAL A 141 10.91 -15.11 5.13
CA VAL A 141 10.46 -13.71 4.97
C VAL A 141 11.57 -12.83 4.38
N ALA A 142 11.14 -11.84 3.62
CA ALA A 142 12.00 -10.79 3.08
C ALA A 142 11.24 -9.46 3.03
N VAL A 143 11.97 -8.38 2.82
CA VAL A 143 11.37 -7.06 2.56
C VAL A 143 11.82 -6.56 1.20
N VAL A 144 10.87 -6.20 0.35
CA VAL A 144 11.09 -5.51 -0.91
C VAL A 144 10.12 -4.35 -0.97
N ASN A 145 10.63 -3.13 -0.86
CA ASN A 145 9.80 -1.93 -0.92
C ASN A 145 9.19 -1.74 -2.31
N SER A 146 8.14 -0.95 -2.41
CA SER A 146 7.43 -0.73 -3.68
C SER A 146 8.23 0.01 -4.74
N GLY A 147 9.36 0.64 -4.38
CA GLY A 147 10.24 1.32 -5.34
C GLY A 147 9.55 2.48 -6.03
N PHE A 148 9.10 3.46 -5.27
CA PHE A 148 8.51 4.68 -5.80
C PHE A 148 9.45 5.85 -5.73
N GLY A 149 9.05 6.91 -6.37
CA GLY A 149 9.66 8.21 -6.35
C GLY A 149 9.52 8.88 -7.71
N PHE A 150 9.56 10.18 -7.71
CA PHE A 150 9.61 10.93 -8.95
C PHE A 150 11.07 11.22 -9.29
N ALA A 151 11.42 11.08 -10.56
CA ALA A 151 12.76 11.39 -11.07
C ALA A 151 12.92 12.90 -11.30
N ALA A 152 12.76 13.69 -10.24
CA ALA A 152 12.92 15.14 -10.30
C ALA A 152 13.86 15.59 -9.18
N PRO A 153 14.74 16.57 -9.42
CA PRO A 153 15.59 17.12 -8.38
C PRO A 153 14.73 17.82 -7.32
N PRO A 154 15.19 17.82 -6.06
CA PRO A 154 14.59 18.66 -5.03
C PRO A 154 14.61 20.12 -5.49
N ARG A 155 13.52 20.82 -5.28
CA ARG A 155 13.45 22.23 -5.63
C ARG A 155 13.76 23.13 -4.43
N ALA A 156 14.06 24.39 -4.70
CA ALA A 156 14.26 25.39 -3.67
C ALA A 156 12.97 25.58 -2.83
N GLN A 157 13.14 25.68 -1.52
CA GLN A 157 12.05 25.91 -0.57
C GLN A 157 11.57 27.37 -0.66
N ARG A 158 10.24 27.56 -0.62
CA ARG A 158 9.63 28.89 -0.63
C ARG A 158 9.88 29.62 0.69
N ASP A 159 9.88 30.96 0.66
CA ASP A 159 9.89 31.75 1.89
C ASP A 159 8.59 31.55 2.68
N THR A 160 7.45 31.57 2.01
CA THR A 160 6.15 31.19 2.59
C THR A 160 5.82 29.76 2.15
N PRO A 161 6.03 28.75 3.01
CA PRO A 161 5.84 27.36 2.65
C PRO A 161 4.33 27.02 2.53
N ARG A 162 4.04 26.09 1.62
CA ARG A 162 2.71 25.50 1.43
C ARG A 162 2.69 24.07 1.93
N ILE A 163 1.55 23.66 2.47
CA ILE A 163 1.33 22.33 3.01
C ILE A 163 0.52 21.52 2.00
N ALA A 164 0.84 20.23 1.84
CA ALA A 164 0.02 19.30 1.06
C ALA A 164 -0.26 18.02 1.83
N TYR A 165 -1.37 17.41 1.49
CA TYR A 165 -1.72 16.01 1.75
C TYR A 165 -2.11 15.35 0.43
N LEU A 166 -1.71 14.10 0.24
CA LEU A 166 -2.15 13.29 -0.91
C LEU A 166 -2.40 11.86 -0.43
N GLY A 167 -3.61 11.37 -0.66
CA GLY A 167 -3.99 10.01 -0.26
C GLY A 167 -5.47 9.84 0.00
N THR A 168 -5.84 8.80 0.74
CA THR A 168 -7.22 8.56 1.17
C THR A 168 -7.66 9.64 2.16
N VAL A 169 -8.66 10.42 1.79
CA VAL A 169 -9.20 11.53 2.62
C VAL A 169 -10.43 11.01 3.37
N ASP A 170 -10.17 10.07 4.27
CA ASP A 170 -11.18 9.39 5.08
C ASP A 170 -10.56 8.94 6.41
N PRO A 171 -11.32 8.93 7.53
CA PRO A 171 -10.84 8.48 8.84
C PRO A 171 -10.32 7.02 8.88
N VAL A 172 -10.62 6.21 7.86
CA VAL A 172 -10.03 4.87 7.73
C VAL A 172 -8.51 4.90 7.56
N LYS A 173 -7.97 6.04 7.08
CA LYS A 173 -6.53 6.21 6.89
C LYS A 173 -5.99 7.53 7.41
N MET A 174 -6.59 8.67 7.05
CA MET A 174 -6.23 10.00 7.56
C MET A 174 -6.60 10.09 9.03
N HIS A 175 -5.71 10.63 9.86
CA HIS A 175 -6.00 10.83 11.29
C HIS A 175 -7.22 11.75 11.47
N PRO A 176 -8.19 11.41 12.33
CA PRO A 176 -9.40 12.24 12.54
C PRO A 176 -9.08 13.67 12.96
N GLY A 177 -8.03 13.89 13.74
CA GLY A 177 -7.56 15.22 14.17
C GLY A 177 -6.75 16.01 13.14
N PHE A 178 -6.70 15.58 11.86
CA PHE A 178 -5.96 16.29 10.80
C PHE A 178 -6.41 17.77 10.68
N PHE A 179 -7.70 17.99 10.59
CA PHE A 179 -8.28 19.33 10.40
C PHE A 179 -8.12 20.19 11.65
N ASP A 180 -8.25 19.61 12.83
CA ASP A 180 -8.05 20.30 14.12
C ASP A 180 -6.59 20.74 14.28
N ALA A 181 -5.63 19.92 13.85
CA ALA A 181 -4.21 20.26 13.89
C ALA A 181 -3.88 21.46 12.96
N ILE A 182 -4.51 21.54 11.79
CA ILE A 182 -4.37 22.70 10.90
C ILE A 182 -5.09 23.92 11.46
N ASP A 183 -6.27 23.75 12.07
CA ASP A 183 -7.05 24.85 12.64
C ASP A 183 -6.40 25.46 13.88
N ALA A 184 -5.54 24.67 14.58
CA ALA A 184 -4.75 25.12 15.73
C ALA A 184 -3.52 25.99 15.36
N LEU A 185 -3.16 26.10 14.08
CA LEU A 185 -2.11 27.00 13.64
C LEU A 185 -2.60 28.44 13.74
N GLU A 186 -1.80 29.32 14.35
CA GLU A 186 -2.10 30.76 14.42
C GLU A 186 -1.70 31.48 13.13
N ASP A 187 -0.61 31.03 12.52
CA ASP A 187 -0.07 31.59 11.29
C ASP A 187 -0.96 31.30 10.07
N ASP A 188 -0.99 32.22 9.11
CA ASP A 188 -1.71 31.98 7.85
C ASP A 188 -0.99 30.92 7.03
N CYS A 189 -1.72 29.90 6.61
CA CYS A 189 -1.19 28.81 5.82
C CYS A 189 -2.19 28.34 4.77
N GLN A 190 -1.67 27.73 3.70
CA GLN A 190 -2.49 27.11 2.66
C GLN A 190 -2.20 25.61 2.63
N VAL A 191 -3.25 24.79 2.70
CA VAL A 191 -3.18 23.34 2.71
C VAL A 191 -3.95 22.80 1.52
N SER A 192 -3.24 22.14 0.61
CA SER A 192 -3.81 21.46 -0.56
C SER A 192 -4.02 19.99 -0.26
N ILE A 193 -5.23 19.50 -0.35
CA ILE A 193 -5.61 18.12 -0.08
C ILE A 193 -6.06 17.45 -1.38
N TRP A 194 -5.35 16.38 -1.76
CA TRP A 194 -5.60 15.59 -2.95
C TRP A 194 -6.05 14.17 -2.56
N GLY A 195 -7.18 13.76 -3.11
CA GLY A 195 -7.88 12.50 -2.82
C GLY A 195 -9.39 12.74 -2.73
N ALA A 196 -10.20 11.71 -2.99
CA ALA A 196 -11.65 11.82 -2.85
C ALA A 196 -12.04 11.95 -1.37
N PRO A 197 -12.62 13.08 -0.93
CA PRO A 197 -12.97 13.26 0.47
C PRO A 197 -14.26 12.50 0.80
N SER A 198 -14.24 11.79 1.93
CA SER A 198 -15.47 11.25 2.52
C SER A 198 -16.36 12.35 3.09
N ILE A 199 -17.61 12.01 3.36
CA ILE A 199 -18.55 12.95 4.02
C ILE A 199 -18.05 13.39 5.40
N HIS A 200 -17.32 12.52 6.10
CA HIS A 200 -16.72 12.83 7.40
C HIS A 200 -15.61 13.87 7.26
N ALA A 201 -14.72 13.70 6.30
CA ALA A 201 -13.66 14.66 6.02
C ALA A 201 -14.20 16.01 5.55
N LEU A 202 -15.23 16.00 4.70
CA LEU A 202 -15.91 17.24 4.27
C LEU A 202 -16.52 17.99 5.44
N LYS A 203 -17.22 17.29 6.35
CA LYS A 203 -17.82 17.91 7.54
C LYS A 203 -16.75 18.50 8.46
N ALA A 204 -15.64 17.77 8.68
CA ALA A 204 -14.53 18.24 9.50
C ALA A 204 -13.89 19.51 8.90
N ALA A 205 -13.60 19.52 7.59
CA ALA A 205 -13.05 20.68 6.91
C ALA A 205 -13.96 21.93 6.99
N LEU A 206 -15.27 21.74 6.80
CA LEU A 206 -16.25 22.82 6.89
C LEU A 206 -16.47 23.34 8.32
N GLY A 207 -16.22 22.50 9.34
CA GLY A 207 -16.34 22.86 10.75
C GLY A 207 -15.16 23.65 11.31
N MET A 208 -14.06 23.80 10.57
CA MET A 208 -12.87 24.57 11.00
C MET A 208 -13.20 26.07 11.17
N ARG A 209 -12.57 26.71 12.15
CA ARG A 209 -12.59 28.18 12.29
C ARG A 209 -11.97 28.89 11.08
N HIS A 210 -10.93 28.26 10.50
CA HIS A 210 -10.15 28.77 9.39
C HIS A 210 -10.31 27.90 8.12
N ALA A 211 -11.54 27.47 7.79
CA ALA A 211 -11.84 26.57 6.67
C ALA A 211 -11.27 27.06 5.32
N ARG A 212 -11.09 28.38 5.13
CA ARG A 212 -10.47 28.97 3.90
C ARG A 212 -9.02 28.55 3.66
N ARG A 213 -8.34 27.96 4.66
CA ARG A 213 -6.98 27.45 4.53
C ARG A 213 -6.93 26.16 3.71
N ILE A 214 -8.05 25.45 3.62
CA ILE A 214 -8.15 24.13 3.01
C ILE A 214 -8.63 24.24 1.57
N GLY A 215 -7.82 23.72 0.64
CA GLY A 215 -8.22 23.40 -0.73
C GLY A 215 -8.42 21.91 -0.90
N LEU A 216 -9.66 21.48 -1.20
CA LEU A 216 -9.98 20.08 -1.52
C LEU A 216 -10.03 19.94 -3.05
N PHE A 217 -9.11 19.18 -3.64
CA PHE A 217 -8.94 19.11 -5.09
C PHE A 217 -9.42 17.78 -5.70
N GLY A 218 -9.85 16.81 -4.87
CA GLY A 218 -10.25 15.49 -5.35
C GLY A 218 -9.07 14.63 -5.78
N GLU A 219 -9.37 13.55 -6.49
CA GLU A 219 -8.34 12.65 -7.02
C GLU A 219 -7.53 13.31 -8.15
N THR A 220 -6.28 12.91 -8.30
CA THR A 220 -5.40 13.38 -9.38
C THR A 220 -4.69 12.21 -10.05
N ASP A 221 -4.58 12.27 -11.35
CA ASP A 221 -3.74 11.39 -12.18
C ASP A 221 -2.31 11.96 -12.35
N ARG A 222 -2.07 13.20 -11.88
CA ARG A 222 -0.80 13.91 -11.94
C ARG A 222 -0.26 14.26 -10.53
N PRO A 223 0.02 13.24 -9.68
CA PRO A 223 0.42 13.45 -8.29
C PRO A 223 1.72 14.27 -8.15
N GLN A 224 2.65 14.14 -9.10
CA GLN A 224 3.89 14.92 -9.09
C GLN A 224 3.60 16.42 -9.20
N ASP A 225 2.74 16.82 -10.15
CA ASP A 225 2.39 18.23 -10.34
C ASP A 225 1.67 18.80 -9.11
N ALA A 226 0.78 18.00 -8.51
CA ALA A 226 0.09 18.36 -7.29
C ALA A 226 1.07 18.62 -6.13
N LEU A 227 2.01 17.69 -5.91
CA LEU A 227 2.98 17.77 -4.81
C LEU A 227 4.04 18.86 -5.05
N THR A 228 4.43 19.15 -6.29
CA THR A 228 5.39 20.24 -6.58
C THR A 228 4.89 21.62 -6.17
N GLN A 229 3.61 21.78 -5.86
CA GLN A 229 3.05 23.05 -5.37
C GLN A 229 3.22 23.24 -3.87
N ALA A 230 3.73 22.26 -3.11
CA ALA A 230 3.89 22.34 -1.66
C ALA A 230 5.36 22.18 -1.21
N ASP A 231 5.69 22.49 0.00
CA ASP A 231 7.02 22.39 0.62
C ASP A 231 7.01 21.41 1.80
N ILE A 232 5.89 21.34 2.49
CA ILE A 232 5.65 20.46 3.63
C ILE A 232 4.60 19.42 3.24
N PHE A 233 4.87 18.17 3.53
CA PHE A 233 3.92 17.07 3.35
C PHE A 233 3.37 16.66 4.71
N PHE A 234 2.19 17.16 5.05
CA PHE A 234 1.52 16.82 6.30
C PHE A 234 0.71 15.54 6.11
N TYR A 235 1.23 14.44 6.66
CA TYR A 235 0.70 13.10 6.43
C TYR A 235 0.47 12.34 7.74
N PRO A 236 -0.37 12.87 8.65
CA PRO A 236 -0.71 12.17 9.89
C PRO A 236 -1.77 11.11 9.57
N LEU A 237 -1.34 9.87 9.52
CA LEU A 237 -2.25 8.75 9.38
C LEU A 237 -2.72 8.27 10.76
N GLN A 238 -3.92 7.68 10.83
CA GLN A 238 -4.36 7.10 12.07
C GLN A 238 -3.47 5.91 12.49
N PRO A 239 -3.29 5.65 13.83
CA PRO A 239 -2.32 4.66 14.29
C PRO A 239 -2.59 3.24 13.81
N GLU A 240 -3.84 2.83 13.72
CA GLU A 240 -4.22 1.46 13.36
C GLU A 240 -4.62 1.29 11.88
N HIS A 241 -3.96 1.99 10.97
CA HIS A 241 -4.24 1.85 9.54
C HIS A 241 -3.55 0.63 8.93
N TYR A 242 -4.13 0.13 7.85
CA TYR A 242 -3.63 -1.05 7.12
C TYR A 242 -2.43 -0.77 6.21
N GLY A 243 -2.04 0.49 6.06
CA GLY A 243 -1.00 0.93 5.13
C GLY A 243 0.37 0.32 5.42
N THR A 244 1.23 0.35 4.43
CA THR A 244 2.52 -0.33 4.48
C THR A 244 3.62 0.36 3.67
N ALA A 245 3.44 0.56 2.37
CA ALA A 245 4.46 1.13 1.49
C ALA A 245 4.49 2.67 1.52
N GLU A 246 3.43 3.29 2.00
CA GLU A 246 3.19 4.74 2.09
C GLU A 246 3.69 5.50 0.84
N ASN A 247 3.18 5.08 -0.33
CA ASN A 247 3.65 5.54 -1.63
C ASN A 247 3.64 7.05 -1.79
N ALA A 248 2.55 7.72 -1.33
CA ALA A 248 2.44 9.18 -1.39
C ALA A 248 3.52 9.88 -0.55
N LEU A 249 3.90 9.30 0.60
CA LEU A 249 4.99 9.81 1.44
C LEU A 249 6.33 9.69 0.73
N VAL A 250 6.61 8.51 0.14
CA VAL A 250 7.84 8.28 -0.64
C VAL A 250 7.93 9.22 -1.84
N GLU A 251 6.81 9.42 -2.56
CA GLU A 251 6.73 10.35 -3.69
C GLU A 251 6.98 11.80 -3.27
N ALA A 252 6.34 12.25 -2.19
CA ALA A 252 6.55 13.60 -1.67
C ALA A 252 8.01 13.83 -1.25
N MET A 253 8.59 12.89 -0.50
CA MET A 253 10.00 12.97 -0.08
C MET A 253 10.97 12.93 -1.25
N SER A 254 10.69 12.17 -2.32
CA SER A 254 11.57 12.06 -3.49
C SER A 254 11.80 13.38 -4.23
N ILE A 255 10.85 14.30 -4.15
CA ILE A 255 10.93 15.64 -4.75
C ILE A 255 11.21 16.73 -3.70
N GLY A 256 11.57 16.33 -2.49
CA GLY A 256 12.04 17.23 -1.45
C GLY A 256 10.94 17.93 -0.65
N LEU A 257 9.71 17.40 -0.57
CA LEU A 257 8.78 17.87 0.45
C LEU A 257 9.25 17.35 1.81
N VAL A 258 9.13 18.20 2.83
CA VAL A 258 9.49 17.82 4.20
C VAL A 258 8.28 17.17 4.86
N PRO A 259 8.35 15.88 5.19
CA PRO A 259 7.21 15.19 5.81
C PRO A 259 7.06 15.56 7.29
N VAL A 260 5.80 15.69 7.72
CA VAL A 260 5.38 15.63 9.12
C VAL A 260 4.41 14.44 9.25
N VAL A 261 4.81 13.43 10.01
CA VAL A 261 4.09 12.16 10.18
C VAL A 261 3.88 11.84 11.66
N LEU A 262 3.00 10.91 11.97
CA LEU A 262 2.92 10.30 13.29
C LEU A 262 3.93 9.15 13.43
N ASP A 263 4.26 8.79 14.67
CA ASP A 263 5.17 7.66 15.01
C ASP A 263 4.45 6.31 14.83
N ASN A 264 3.89 6.11 13.63
CA ASN A 264 3.29 4.84 13.26
C ASN A 264 4.36 3.89 12.70
N PRO A 265 4.23 2.58 12.87
CA PRO A 265 5.27 1.63 12.48
C PRO A 265 5.73 1.74 11.02
N ALA A 266 4.81 1.95 10.06
CA ALA A 266 5.16 2.01 8.65
C ALA A 266 5.91 3.32 8.30
N GLU A 267 5.40 4.47 8.76
CA GLU A 267 5.98 5.80 8.49
C GLU A 267 7.34 5.96 9.19
N ALA A 268 7.51 5.40 10.39
CA ALA A 268 8.77 5.42 11.13
C ALA A 268 9.91 4.66 10.42
N THR A 269 9.60 3.73 9.51
CA THR A 269 10.61 3.08 8.66
C THR A 269 11.06 3.97 7.50
N ILE A 270 10.33 5.03 7.19
CA ILE A 270 10.57 5.91 6.05
C ILE A 270 11.16 7.25 6.50
N VAL A 271 10.60 7.84 7.57
CA VAL A 271 10.97 9.17 8.03
C VAL A 271 11.85 9.07 9.28
N ARG A 272 13.03 9.68 9.21
CA ARG A 272 13.95 9.83 10.35
C ARG A 272 13.74 11.21 10.96
N HIS A 273 13.27 11.24 12.21
CA HIS A 273 13.01 12.49 12.94
C HIS A 273 14.24 13.40 12.97
N GLY A 274 14.08 14.66 12.54
CA GLY A 274 15.16 15.66 12.53
C GLY A 274 16.22 15.49 11.42
N GLU A 275 16.17 14.36 10.66
CA GLU A 275 17.09 14.10 9.56
C GLU A 275 16.39 14.22 8.20
N THR A 276 15.28 13.49 7.96
CA THR A 276 14.58 13.47 6.68
C THR A 276 13.14 13.98 6.77
N GLY A 277 12.71 14.40 7.95
CA GLY A 277 11.39 14.94 8.25
C GLY A 277 11.18 15.06 9.75
N LEU A 278 9.95 15.31 10.15
CA LEU A 278 9.56 15.39 11.56
C LEU A 278 8.51 14.31 11.88
N VAL A 279 8.71 13.63 12.99
CA VAL A 279 7.82 12.59 13.51
C VAL A 279 7.20 13.09 14.82
N ALA A 280 5.88 13.16 14.86
CA ALA A 280 5.10 13.53 16.05
C ALA A 280 4.69 12.27 16.81
N ARG A 281 4.65 12.34 18.15
CA ARG A 281 4.17 11.23 18.99
C ARG A 281 2.66 11.15 19.03
N ALA A 282 2.00 12.30 18.93
CA ALA A 282 0.56 12.43 18.89
C ALA A 282 0.16 13.54 17.92
N ILE A 283 -1.11 13.55 17.51
CA ILE A 283 -1.61 14.58 16.58
C ILE A 283 -1.54 15.99 17.17
N GLU A 284 -1.64 16.10 18.47
CA GLU A 284 -1.54 17.35 19.23
C GLU A 284 -0.16 18.00 19.15
N ASP A 285 0.89 17.23 18.86
CA ASP A 285 2.25 17.73 18.68
C ASP A 285 2.45 18.34 17.27
N CYS A 286 1.63 17.93 16.29
CA CYS A 286 1.79 18.32 14.89
C CYS A 286 1.75 19.84 14.66
N PRO A 287 0.89 20.64 15.31
CA PRO A 287 0.89 22.10 15.11
C PRO A 287 2.24 22.76 15.44
N ALA A 288 2.92 22.30 16.50
CA ALA A 288 4.24 22.83 16.89
C ALA A 288 5.30 22.48 15.83
N LEU A 289 5.30 21.24 15.33
CA LEU A 289 6.22 20.80 14.27
C LEU A 289 5.98 21.52 12.94
N LEU A 290 4.71 21.71 12.56
CA LEU A 290 4.34 22.47 11.37
C LEU A 290 4.79 23.93 11.49
N ARG A 291 4.56 24.59 12.65
CA ARG A 291 5.01 25.96 12.91
C ARG A 291 6.54 26.07 12.80
N THR A 292 7.29 25.11 13.36
CA THR A 292 8.76 25.05 13.22
C THR A 292 9.16 25.04 11.74
N LEU A 293 8.52 24.18 10.94
CA LEU A 293 8.81 24.14 9.50
C LEU A 293 8.33 25.38 8.76
N MET A 294 7.27 26.04 9.19
CA MET A 294 6.79 27.26 8.54
C MET A 294 7.74 28.43 8.75
N THR A 295 8.42 28.51 9.89
CA THR A 295 9.27 29.65 10.26
C THR A 295 10.77 29.42 9.99
N ASP A 296 11.26 28.18 10.06
CA ASP A 296 12.68 27.86 9.87
C ASP A 296 12.94 27.32 8.45
N LYS A 297 13.27 28.24 7.52
CA LYS A 297 13.61 27.90 6.13
C LYS A 297 14.87 27.05 6.02
N ALA A 298 15.90 27.33 6.82
CA ALA A 298 17.17 26.59 6.77
C ALA A 298 16.96 25.12 7.20
N LEU A 299 16.13 24.88 8.23
CA LEU A 299 15.73 23.56 8.62
C LEU A 299 14.99 22.85 7.48
N ARG A 300 14.01 23.51 6.83
CA ARG A 300 13.29 22.92 5.69
C ARG A 300 14.23 22.54 4.55
N GLU A 301 15.13 23.41 4.17
CA GLU A 301 16.11 23.16 3.08
C GLU A 301 16.97 21.93 3.40
N ARG A 302 17.46 21.83 4.63
CA ARG A 302 18.27 20.68 5.07
C ARG A 302 17.45 19.38 5.06
N LEU A 303 16.26 19.38 5.66
CA LEU A 303 15.40 18.20 5.71
C LEU A 303 14.94 17.77 4.30
N SER A 304 14.62 18.72 3.44
CA SER A 304 14.23 18.50 2.03
C SER A 304 15.32 17.77 1.26
N ALA A 305 16.55 18.27 1.31
CA ALA A 305 17.69 17.64 0.63
C ALA A 305 17.93 16.22 1.16
N ASN A 306 17.89 16.04 2.47
CA ASN A 306 18.09 14.74 3.10
C ASN A 306 16.96 13.76 2.76
N ALA A 307 15.69 14.21 2.74
CA ALA A 307 14.54 13.39 2.37
C ALA A 307 14.69 12.82 0.96
N ALA A 308 14.99 13.70 -0.02
CA ALA A 308 15.18 13.29 -1.41
C ALA A 308 16.38 12.33 -1.57
N ALA A 309 17.51 12.63 -0.93
CA ALA A 309 18.69 11.77 -0.97
C ALA A 309 18.40 10.39 -0.34
N HIS A 310 17.67 10.35 0.78
CA HIS A 310 17.29 9.11 1.44
C HIS A 310 16.43 8.21 0.54
N ILE A 311 15.41 8.77 -0.10
CA ILE A 311 14.53 8.01 -1.01
C ILE A 311 15.32 7.52 -2.23
N ALA A 312 16.13 8.38 -2.84
CA ALA A 312 16.99 8.01 -3.98
C ALA A 312 17.96 6.87 -3.62
N ALA A 313 18.46 6.84 -2.39
CA ALA A 313 19.37 5.80 -1.92
C ALA A 313 18.69 4.49 -1.53
N THR A 314 17.39 4.50 -1.14
CA THR A 314 16.77 3.34 -0.46
C THR A 314 15.54 2.78 -1.15
N ARG A 315 14.78 3.56 -1.92
CA ARG A 315 13.43 3.18 -2.38
C ARG A 315 13.21 3.40 -3.88
N THR A 316 14.21 3.07 -4.71
CA THR A 316 14.07 3.18 -6.17
C THR A 316 13.50 1.91 -6.79
N PRO A 317 12.81 2.01 -7.95
CA PRO A 317 12.35 0.85 -8.71
C PRO A 317 13.45 -0.15 -9.04
N ALA A 318 14.66 0.33 -9.37
CA ALA A 318 15.82 -0.51 -9.67
C ALA A 318 16.23 -1.37 -8.47
N ARG A 319 16.28 -0.79 -7.26
CA ARG A 319 16.58 -1.56 -6.03
C ARG A 319 15.55 -2.65 -5.75
N SER A 320 14.28 -2.35 -5.97
CA SER A 320 13.20 -3.34 -5.81
C SER A 320 13.30 -4.44 -6.86
N ALA A 321 13.63 -4.09 -8.11
CA ALA A 321 13.88 -5.05 -9.18
C ALA A 321 15.07 -5.96 -8.85
N ASP A 322 16.20 -5.40 -8.43
CA ASP A 322 17.40 -6.16 -8.03
C ASP A 322 17.11 -7.11 -6.87
N ALA A 323 16.35 -6.64 -5.86
CA ALA A 323 15.97 -7.45 -4.71
C ALA A 323 15.07 -8.62 -5.11
N PHE A 324 14.08 -8.40 -5.97
CA PHE A 324 13.25 -9.48 -6.50
C PHE A 324 14.05 -10.48 -7.33
N VAL A 325 14.90 -9.98 -8.23
CA VAL A 325 15.74 -10.88 -9.06
C VAL A 325 16.65 -11.74 -8.19
N ALA A 326 17.25 -11.18 -7.15
CA ALA A 326 18.08 -11.95 -6.21
C ALA A 326 17.24 -13.00 -5.46
N LEU A 327 16.05 -12.63 -4.98
CA LEU A 327 15.12 -13.54 -4.29
C LEU A 327 14.67 -14.68 -5.22
N TRP A 328 14.25 -14.38 -6.43
CA TRP A 328 13.77 -15.37 -7.39
C TRP A 328 14.89 -16.32 -7.80
N ARG A 329 16.10 -15.82 -8.10
CA ARG A 329 17.29 -16.66 -8.42
C ARG A 329 17.64 -17.58 -7.26
N GLY A 330 17.59 -17.08 -6.02
CA GLY A 330 17.80 -17.92 -4.84
C GLY A 330 16.75 -19.01 -4.69
N LEU A 331 15.51 -18.74 -5.09
CA LEU A 331 14.43 -19.71 -5.02
C LEU A 331 14.52 -20.77 -6.13
N LEU A 332 15.07 -20.44 -7.30
CA LEU A 332 15.27 -21.42 -8.39
C LEU A 332 16.18 -22.59 -7.99
N ALA A 333 17.09 -22.38 -7.03
CA ALA A 333 17.94 -23.47 -6.51
C ALA A 333 17.18 -24.50 -5.66
N GLN A 334 15.92 -24.21 -5.27
CA GLN A 334 15.06 -25.08 -4.48
C GLN A 334 14.13 -25.89 -5.41
N ALA A 335 13.82 -27.13 -5.01
CA ALA A 335 12.83 -27.93 -5.73
C ALA A 335 11.44 -27.30 -5.60
N PRO A 336 10.62 -27.25 -6.68
CA PRO A 336 9.25 -26.79 -6.58
C PRO A 336 8.42 -27.76 -5.72
N GLN A 337 7.44 -27.25 -4.99
CA GLN A 337 6.58 -28.03 -4.11
C GLN A 337 5.10 -27.83 -4.49
N ARG A 338 4.25 -28.80 -4.13
CA ARG A 338 2.80 -28.63 -4.24
C ARG A 338 2.32 -27.84 -3.04
N PRO A 339 1.80 -26.62 -3.24
CA PRO A 339 1.31 -25.81 -2.11
C PRO A 339 -0.03 -26.36 -1.61
N ASP A 340 -0.29 -26.16 -0.31
CA ASP A 340 -1.60 -26.38 0.31
C ASP A 340 -2.17 -25.04 0.80
N PHE A 341 -2.45 -24.14 -0.14
CA PHE A 341 -3.03 -22.83 0.18
C PHE A 341 -4.46 -22.97 0.67
N ALA A 342 -5.23 -23.96 0.20
CA ALA A 342 -6.59 -24.21 0.65
C ALA A 342 -6.64 -24.44 2.16
N ALA A 343 -5.77 -25.31 2.71
CA ALA A 343 -5.68 -25.52 4.15
C ALA A 343 -5.19 -24.27 4.91
N ALA A 344 -4.43 -23.39 4.25
CA ALA A 344 -3.94 -22.16 4.87
C ALA A 344 -5.02 -21.08 5.02
N VAL A 345 -5.94 -20.97 4.06
CA VAL A 345 -6.94 -19.88 4.03
C VAL A 345 -8.34 -20.34 4.44
N GLY A 346 -8.66 -21.65 4.39
CA GLY A 346 -9.97 -22.20 4.71
C GLY A 346 -10.83 -22.51 3.48
N ALA A 347 -12.01 -23.12 3.71
CA ALA A 347 -12.82 -23.69 2.65
C ALA A 347 -13.92 -22.75 2.13
N THR A 348 -14.39 -21.80 2.94
CA THR A 348 -15.54 -20.94 2.63
C THR A 348 -15.15 -19.47 2.56
N PRO A 349 -15.94 -18.64 1.84
CA PRO A 349 -15.74 -17.19 1.84
C PRO A 349 -15.72 -16.55 3.23
N ALA A 350 -16.49 -17.08 4.18
CA ALA A 350 -16.45 -16.64 5.57
C ALA A 350 -15.10 -16.97 6.24
N ASP A 351 -14.55 -18.18 6.02
CA ASP A 351 -13.22 -18.55 6.53
C ASP A 351 -12.16 -17.61 5.98
N TRP A 352 -12.21 -17.29 4.67
CA TRP A 352 -11.26 -16.40 4.01
C TRP A 352 -11.29 -15.00 4.60
N PHE A 353 -12.49 -14.46 4.83
CA PHE A 353 -12.66 -13.18 5.50
C PHE A 353 -12.10 -13.23 6.92
N LEU A 354 -12.55 -14.21 7.73
CA LEU A 354 -12.15 -14.34 9.13
C LEU A 354 -10.65 -14.58 9.31
N ALA A 355 -10.00 -15.26 8.36
CA ALA A 355 -8.54 -15.47 8.40
C ALA A 355 -7.74 -14.16 8.50
N THR A 356 -8.32 -13.04 8.04
CA THR A 356 -7.69 -11.71 8.09
C THR A 356 -8.22 -10.81 9.22
N GLN A 357 -9.16 -11.30 10.03
CA GLN A 357 -9.78 -10.47 11.07
C GLN A 357 -9.25 -10.77 12.48
N GLY A 358 -8.66 -11.93 12.70
CA GLY A 358 -8.18 -12.36 14.02
C GLY A 358 -9.30 -12.81 14.96
N ALA A 359 -8.92 -13.45 16.07
CA ALA A 359 -9.83 -14.11 17.00
C ALA A 359 -10.79 -13.17 17.75
N THR A 360 -10.47 -11.89 17.83
CA THR A 360 -11.27 -10.87 18.53
C THR A 360 -12.23 -10.11 17.62
N TRP A 361 -12.36 -10.53 16.35
CA TRP A 361 -13.29 -9.88 15.45
C TRP A 361 -14.74 -10.16 15.87
N SER A 362 -15.55 -9.12 15.83
CA SER A 362 -17.00 -9.21 15.93
C SER A 362 -17.63 -8.35 14.84
N PRO A 363 -18.81 -8.72 14.33
CA PRO A 363 -19.51 -7.92 13.35
C PRO A 363 -19.78 -6.49 13.88
N PRO A 364 -19.60 -5.45 13.04
CA PRO A 364 -19.90 -4.10 13.46
C PRO A 364 -21.41 -3.93 13.68
N LEU A 365 -21.79 -3.18 14.74
CA LEU A 365 -23.19 -2.87 15.06
C LEU A 365 -23.94 -2.14 13.93
N VAL A 366 -23.20 -1.36 13.14
CA VAL A 366 -23.69 -0.68 11.93
C VAL A 366 -22.97 -1.29 10.73
N PRO A 367 -23.70 -1.91 9.78
CA PRO A 367 -23.07 -2.46 8.59
C PRO A 367 -22.31 -1.39 7.82
N ASP A 368 -21.08 -1.70 7.40
CA ASP A 368 -20.38 -0.90 6.41
C ASP A 368 -21.11 -1.08 5.07
N LEU A 369 -21.84 -0.05 4.66
CA LEU A 369 -22.58 -0.05 3.40
C LEU A 369 -21.66 0.22 2.19
N THR A 370 -20.39 0.55 2.42
CA THR A 370 -19.40 0.69 1.36
C THR A 370 -18.77 -0.68 1.06
N ALA A 371 -18.67 -1.03 -0.20
CA ALA A 371 -17.90 -2.21 -0.62
C ALA A 371 -16.38 -1.89 -0.59
N ALA A 372 -15.91 -1.25 0.47
CA ALA A 372 -14.50 -0.92 0.63
C ALA A 372 -13.66 -2.21 0.60
N LYS A 373 -12.47 -2.10 0.04
CA LYS A 373 -11.59 -3.26 -0.23
C LYS A 373 -11.34 -4.09 1.05
N GLY A 374 -11.68 -5.38 0.98
CA GLY A 374 -11.43 -6.33 2.05
C GLY A 374 -12.42 -6.29 3.23
N THR A 375 -13.49 -5.48 3.16
CA THR A 375 -14.57 -5.49 4.15
C THR A 375 -15.47 -6.71 3.97
N LEU A 376 -16.29 -7.02 4.99
CA LEU A 376 -17.32 -8.07 4.89
C LEU A 376 -18.28 -7.78 3.71
N THR A 377 -18.68 -6.52 3.55
CA THR A 377 -19.52 -6.08 2.43
C THR A 377 -18.85 -6.33 1.07
N HIS A 378 -17.52 -6.15 0.95
CA HIS A 378 -16.80 -6.50 -0.28
C HIS A 378 -16.87 -8.01 -0.57
N PHE A 379 -16.66 -8.85 0.45
CA PHE A 379 -16.77 -10.30 0.30
C PHE A 379 -18.20 -10.71 -0.10
N GLN A 380 -19.22 -10.14 0.53
CA GLN A 380 -20.63 -10.38 0.18
C GLN A 380 -20.98 -9.93 -1.24
N HIS A 381 -20.43 -8.82 -1.70
CA HIS A 381 -20.64 -8.35 -3.07
C HIS A 381 -19.99 -9.27 -4.13
N VAL A 382 -18.81 -9.83 -3.81
CA VAL A 382 -18.10 -10.74 -4.72
C VAL A 382 -18.72 -12.14 -4.71
N PHE A 383 -19.24 -12.59 -3.58
CA PHE A 383 -19.87 -13.90 -3.36
C PHE A 383 -21.32 -13.72 -2.92
N ASP A 384 -22.11 -13.09 -3.80
CA ASP A 384 -23.52 -12.82 -3.52
C ASP A 384 -24.30 -14.11 -3.24
N GLY A 385 -25.12 -14.08 -2.17
CA GLY A 385 -25.89 -15.23 -1.73
C GLY A 385 -25.09 -16.36 -1.06
N ASP A 386 -23.78 -16.15 -0.74
CA ASP A 386 -23.01 -17.18 -0.03
C ASP A 386 -23.49 -17.37 1.42
N ALA A 387 -24.00 -18.56 1.71
CA ALA A 387 -24.59 -18.88 3.01
C ALA A 387 -23.60 -18.76 4.19
N SER A 388 -22.30 -18.89 3.98
CA SER A 388 -21.29 -18.73 5.03
C SER A 388 -21.15 -17.27 5.45
N LEU A 389 -21.17 -16.35 4.49
CA LEU A 389 -21.10 -14.90 4.74
C LEU A 389 -22.41 -14.35 5.31
N GLU A 390 -23.56 -14.89 4.88
CA GLU A 390 -24.87 -14.51 5.45
C GLU A 390 -24.97 -14.87 6.94
N ARG A 391 -24.46 -16.03 7.34
CA ARG A 391 -24.39 -16.43 8.76
C ARG A 391 -23.51 -15.47 9.59
N LEU A 392 -22.40 -14.98 9.05
CA LEU A 392 -21.57 -13.98 9.74
C LEU A 392 -22.33 -12.66 9.97
N ARG A 393 -23.18 -12.27 9.02
CA ARG A 393 -24.02 -11.08 9.15
C ARG A 393 -25.16 -11.28 10.18
N ALA A 394 -25.77 -12.49 10.20
CA ALA A 394 -26.87 -12.77 11.10
C ALA A 394 -26.44 -12.96 12.56
N ALA A 395 -25.16 -13.25 12.80
CA ALA A 395 -24.58 -13.34 14.14
C ALA A 395 -24.24 -11.95 14.76
N SER A 396 -24.57 -10.87 14.06
CA SER A 396 -24.49 -9.47 14.50
C SER A 396 -25.77 -9.04 15.20
#